data_1d298fadb801671d1962a8f273349410
#
_entry.id   1d298fadb801671d1962a8f273349410
#
_cell.length_a   1.000
_cell.length_b   1.000
_cell.length_c   1.000
_cell.angle_alpha   90.00
_cell.angle_beta   90.00
_cell.angle_gamma   90.00
#
_symmetry.space_group_name_H-M   'P 1'
#
loop_
_entity.id
_entity.type
_entity.pdbx_description
1 polymer ?
#
loop_
_entity_poly.entity_id
_entity_poly.type
_entity_poly.pdbx_seq_one_letter_code
_entity_poly.pdbx_strand_id
1 'polypeptide(L)'
;MNLPLLKGLIENHDIVMVGYRGMDGSVVMECPEMARAITGVGDDLLSEVSLSNFGDAMNQCAQRLQTEGVDLNGYSILEVVEDMESARAVLGYERISLLSESYGTRVAMIYSWMYPDSLHRSAMIGVNPPGHFAYEPDVLDALITYDADLCSKDSECSTRTDDLAETMRNVSHNLPEHWLLIPIDRGKVRFITHFMLFNRETAATVFDAYLAAEAGDPSGLALMSLAHDIMLPSNVTWGDWAAKGGIDYDPTRDWIKDMNPPNSLLGSPISMLVGGASQLRGGWPVAPIPDEFHEAQPTNVETLLVSGSIDYSTPSQSATEDFLHTLINGEQVILSEFGHVSDVLGFQPEAIKHLLATFFDTGEVDDSLFTYQPMDFHVGLGFPTIAKIALVVVILVIVGLVVMIRIVVRRARKRKATQNT
;
A
#
# COMPACT_ATOMS: atom_id res chain seq x y z
N MET A 1 2.04 12.85 -8.45
CA MET A 1 3.28 13.42 -9.05
C MET A 1 3.69 14.64 -8.24
N ASN A 2 4.89 14.63 -7.68
CA ASN A 2 5.43 15.76 -6.89
C ASN A 2 5.91 16.88 -7.81
N LEU A 3 5.06 17.87 -8.08
CA LEU A 3 5.37 19.00 -8.97
C LEU A 3 6.63 19.82 -8.56
N PRO A 4 6.91 20.08 -7.27
CA PRO A 4 8.14 20.75 -6.86
C PRO A 4 9.41 19.97 -7.22
N LEU A 5 9.42 18.65 -7.02
CA LEU A 5 10.52 17.78 -7.40
C LEU A 5 10.78 17.82 -8.91
N LEU A 6 9.73 17.59 -9.70
CA LEU A 6 9.84 17.62 -11.16
C LEU A 6 10.37 18.96 -11.67
N LYS A 7 9.91 20.09 -11.12
CA LYS A 7 10.43 21.41 -11.50
C LYS A 7 11.93 21.56 -11.25
N GLY A 8 12.49 20.92 -10.20
CA GLY A 8 13.91 20.92 -9.96
C GLY A 8 14.69 20.11 -10.99
N LEU A 9 14.17 18.94 -11.34
CA LEU A 9 14.84 18.05 -12.30
C LEU A 9 14.79 18.57 -13.76
N ILE A 10 13.66 19.15 -14.20
CA ILE A 10 13.52 19.66 -15.58
C ILE A 10 14.42 20.87 -15.91
N GLU A 11 15.08 21.46 -14.93
CA GLU A 11 16.05 22.54 -15.21
C GLU A 11 17.24 22.01 -16.04
N ASN A 12 17.65 20.74 -15.81
CA ASN A 12 18.81 20.13 -16.45
C ASN A 12 18.47 18.84 -17.21
N HIS A 13 17.25 18.32 -17.10
CA HIS A 13 16.87 17.04 -17.67
C HIS A 13 15.55 17.11 -18.43
N ASP A 14 15.43 16.34 -19.52
CA ASP A 14 14.15 15.97 -20.10
C ASP A 14 13.49 14.89 -19.21
N ILE A 15 12.19 15.03 -18.94
CA ILE A 15 11.46 14.04 -18.14
C ILE A 15 10.49 13.29 -19.05
N VAL A 16 10.64 11.97 -19.13
CA VAL A 16 9.77 11.07 -19.86
C VAL A 16 9.06 10.15 -18.88
N MET A 17 7.74 10.09 -18.96
CA MET A 17 6.92 9.17 -18.21
C MET A 17 6.34 8.13 -19.13
N VAL A 18 6.76 6.89 -18.95
CA VAL A 18 6.25 5.74 -19.71
C VAL A 18 5.16 5.10 -18.87
N GLY A 19 3.94 5.01 -19.43
CA GLY A 19 2.84 4.32 -18.78
C GLY A 19 3.06 2.82 -18.70
N TYR A 20 2.51 2.17 -17.67
CA TYR A 20 2.57 0.71 -17.57
C TYR A 20 1.44 0.08 -18.36
N ARG A 21 1.80 -0.87 -19.25
CA ARG A 21 0.79 -1.72 -19.90
C ARG A 21 -0.04 -2.44 -18.83
N GLY A 22 -1.35 -2.45 -19.00
CA GLY A 22 -2.31 -2.97 -18.03
C GLY A 22 -2.88 -1.94 -17.05
N MET A 23 -2.17 -0.82 -16.83
CA MET A 23 -2.61 0.32 -16.03
C MET A 23 -3.17 1.46 -16.86
N ASP A 24 -2.52 1.75 -17.96
CA ASP A 24 -2.94 2.77 -18.92
C ASP A 24 -2.67 2.32 -20.36
N GLY A 25 -3.00 3.15 -21.35
CA GLY A 25 -2.87 2.81 -22.75
C GLY A 25 -4.10 2.11 -23.35
N SER A 26 -3.89 1.13 -24.25
CA SER A 26 -4.96 0.50 -25.02
C SER A 26 -5.80 -0.52 -24.23
N VAL A 27 -5.23 -1.11 -23.20
CA VAL A 27 -5.89 -2.10 -22.34
C VAL A 27 -5.62 -1.76 -20.89
N VAL A 28 -6.68 -1.54 -20.12
CA VAL A 28 -6.64 -1.45 -18.66
C VAL A 28 -7.18 -2.75 -18.09
N MET A 29 -6.38 -3.43 -17.28
CA MET A 29 -6.70 -4.76 -16.74
C MET A 29 -7.57 -4.64 -15.48
N GLU A 30 -8.73 -4.01 -15.62
CA GLU A 30 -9.70 -3.94 -14.52
C GLU A 30 -10.33 -5.30 -14.23
N CYS A 31 -10.42 -5.65 -12.94
CA CYS A 31 -11.03 -6.87 -12.45
C CYS A 31 -12.12 -6.58 -11.43
N PRO A 32 -13.29 -6.11 -11.85
CA PRO A 32 -14.40 -5.85 -10.93
C PRO A 32 -14.88 -7.10 -10.18
N GLU A 33 -14.56 -8.30 -10.66
CA GLU A 33 -14.78 -9.57 -9.98
C GLU A 33 -14.00 -9.61 -8.66
N MET A 34 -12.71 -9.28 -8.70
CA MET A 34 -11.84 -9.25 -7.53
C MET A 34 -12.27 -8.16 -6.53
N ALA A 35 -12.56 -6.96 -7.04
CA ALA A 35 -13.06 -5.87 -6.22
C ALA A 35 -14.34 -6.26 -5.43
N ARG A 36 -15.27 -6.97 -6.07
CA ARG A 36 -16.48 -7.45 -5.40
C ARG A 36 -16.22 -8.55 -4.38
N ALA A 37 -15.24 -9.41 -4.61
CA ALA A 37 -14.94 -10.54 -3.73
C ALA A 37 -14.41 -10.12 -2.35
N ILE A 38 -13.83 -8.91 -2.24
CA ILE A 38 -13.25 -8.39 -0.99
C ILE A 38 -14.14 -7.38 -0.29
N THR A 39 -15.36 -7.12 -0.80
CA THR A 39 -16.28 -6.13 -0.24
C THR A 39 -17.50 -6.75 0.42
N GLY A 40 -18.15 -5.97 1.27
CA GLY A 40 -19.43 -6.33 1.87
C GLY A 40 -19.29 -6.96 3.26
N VAL A 41 -20.43 -7.40 3.77
CA VAL A 41 -20.56 -8.10 5.06
C VAL A 41 -20.62 -9.59 4.79
N GLY A 42 -19.76 -10.36 5.45
CA GLY A 42 -19.70 -11.81 5.27
C GLY A 42 -18.72 -12.44 6.25
N ASP A 43 -18.04 -13.47 5.80
CA ASP A 43 -16.93 -14.07 6.53
C ASP A 43 -15.76 -13.09 6.64
N ASP A 44 -14.92 -13.26 7.67
CA ASP A 44 -13.67 -12.50 7.82
C ASP A 44 -12.88 -12.48 6.51
N LEU A 45 -12.37 -11.31 6.10
CA LEU A 45 -11.65 -11.12 4.83
C LEU A 45 -10.52 -12.13 4.63
N LEU A 46 -9.86 -12.53 5.71
CA LEU A 46 -8.72 -13.46 5.69
C LEU A 46 -9.11 -14.90 6.06
N SER A 47 -10.42 -15.23 6.10
CA SER A 47 -10.87 -16.61 6.24
C SER A 47 -10.58 -17.42 4.96
N GLU A 48 -10.42 -18.74 5.09
CA GLU A 48 -10.23 -19.62 3.91
C GLU A 48 -11.37 -19.49 2.89
N VAL A 49 -12.59 -19.22 3.36
CA VAL A 49 -13.76 -18.98 2.48
C VAL A 49 -13.54 -17.70 1.66
N SER A 50 -13.17 -16.60 2.30
CA SER A 50 -12.93 -15.33 1.62
C SER A 50 -11.72 -15.39 0.69
N LEU A 51 -10.62 -16.04 1.12
CA LEU A 51 -9.46 -16.30 0.27
C LEU A 51 -9.80 -17.13 -0.96
N SER A 52 -10.61 -18.18 -0.78
CA SER A 52 -11.10 -19.00 -1.90
C SER A 52 -11.95 -18.20 -2.88
N ASN A 53 -12.87 -17.38 -2.37
CA ASN A 53 -13.72 -16.52 -3.19
C ASN A 53 -12.89 -15.49 -3.97
N PHE A 54 -11.86 -14.94 -3.35
CA PHE A 54 -10.96 -14.00 -4.03
C PHE A 54 -10.13 -14.69 -5.12
N GLY A 55 -9.61 -15.90 -4.88
CA GLY A 55 -8.92 -16.70 -5.88
C GLY A 55 -9.83 -17.11 -7.05
N ASP A 56 -11.08 -17.49 -6.77
CA ASP A 56 -12.08 -17.77 -7.82
C ASP A 56 -12.37 -16.51 -8.66
N ALA A 57 -12.41 -15.33 -8.03
CA ALA A 57 -12.60 -14.06 -8.73
C ALA A 57 -11.39 -13.67 -9.59
N MET A 58 -10.17 -13.97 -9.13
CA MET A 58 -8.95 -13.84 -9.96
C MET A 58 -9.05 -14.68 -11.22
N ASN A 59 -9.41 -15.95 -11.10
CA ASN A 59 -9.59 -16.85 -12.24
C ASN A 59 -10.69 -16.40 -13.19
N GLN A 60 -11.82 -15.92 -12.67
CA GLN A 60 -12.93 -15.39 -13.49
C GLN A 60 -12.49 -14.14 -14.27
N CYS A 61 -11.75 -13.22 -13.65
CA CYS A 61 -11.22 -12.06 -14.34
C CYS A 61 -10.25 -12.47 -15.45
N ALA A 62 -9.28 -13.34 -15.15
CA ALA A 62 -8.31 -13.82 -16.12
C ALA A 62 -9.00 -14.46 -17.34
N GLN A 63 -10.00 -15.33 -17.13
CA GLN A 63 -10.78 -15.95 -18.20
C GLN A 63 -11.56 -14.94 -19.04
N ARG A 64 -12.15 -13.90 -18.40
CA ARG A 64 -12.84 -12.83 -19.11
C ARG A 64 -11.86 -12.05 -20.00
N LEU A 65 -10.74 -11.60 -19.46
CA LEU A 65 -9.73 -10.85 -20.23
C LEU A 65 -9.22 -11.67 -21.43
N GLN A 66 -8.93 -12.97 -21.24
CA GLN A 66 -8.53 -13.86 -22.33
C GLN A 66 -9.63 -14.01 -23.39
N THR A 67 -10.91 -14.10 -22.97
CA THR A 67 -12.05 -14.16 -23.91
C THR A 67 -12.22 -12.86 -24.68
N GLU A 68 -11.87 -11.73 -24.10
CA GLU A 68 -11.83 -10.41 -24.72
C GLU A 68 -10.61 -10.23 -25.65
N GLY A 69 -9.72 -11.23 -25.73
CA GLY A 69 -8.57 -11.25 -26.61
C GLY A 69 -7.28 -10.68 -25.99
N VAL A 70 -7.24 -10.48 -24.68
CA VAL A 70 -6.04 -10.03 -23.96
C VAL A 70 -5.10 -11.21 -23.77
N ASP A 71 -3.88 -11.11 -24.29
CA ASP A 71 -2.79 -12.03 -23.99
C ASP A 71 -2.16 -11.64 -22.64
N LEU A 72 -2.52 -12.37 -21.58
CA LEU A 72 -2.07 -12.07 -20.21
C LEU A 72 -0.54 -12.14 -20.06
N ASN A 73 0.15 -12.97 -20.85
CA ASN A 73 1.62 -13.06 -20.80
C ASN A 73 2.30 -11.77 -21.29
N GLY A 74 1.61 -10.98 -22.10
CA GLY A 74 2.09 -9.67 -22.54
C GLY A 74 2.06 -8.57 -21.48
N TYR A 75 1.71 -8.88 -20.21
CA TYR A 75 1.58 -7.89 -19.13
C TYR A 75 2.49 -8.18 -17.94
N SER A 76 3.56 -8.94 -18.16
CA SER A 76 4.58 -9.19 -17.15
C SER A 76 5.44 -7.95 -16.87
N ILE A 77 6.21 -7.98 -15.79
CA ILE A 77 7.16 -6.90 -15.45
C ILE A 77 8.26 -6.76 -16.53
N LEU A 78 8.65 -7.86 -17.19
CA LEU A 78 9.65 -7.83 -18.26
C LEU A 78 9.16 -7.03 -19.46
N GLU A 79 7.89 -7.20 -19.80
CA GLU A 79 7.27 -6.47 -20.90
C GLU A 79 7.18 -4.95 -20.61
N VAL A 80 7.07 -4.55 -19.33
CA VAL A 80 7.17 -3.14 -18.94
C VAL A 80 8.57 -2.61 -19.21
N VAL A 81 9.60 -3.39 -18.88
CA VAL A 81 11.00 -3.04 -19.14
C VAL A 81 11.27 -2.90 -20.64
N GLU A 82 10.74 -3.83 -21.47
CA GLU A 82 10.85 -3.78 -22.93
C GLU A 82 10.16 -2.53 -23.52
N ASP A 83 9.01 -2.13 -22.96
CA ASP A 83 8.34 -0.88 -23.36
C ASP A 83 9.20 0.35 -23.05
N MET A 84 9.83 0.39 -21.88
CA MET A 84 10.70 1.50 -21.46
C MET A 84 11.93 1.59 -22.38
N GLU A 85 12.60 0.46 -22.70
CA GLU A 85 13.73 0.43 -23.61
C GLU A 85 13.33 0.83 -25.03
N SER A 86 12.17 0.36 -25.50
CA SER A 86 11.61 0.76 -26.80
C SER A 86 11.34 2.27 -26.85
N ALA A 87 10.78 2.83 -25.78
CA ALA A 87 10.54 4.28 -25.68
C ALA A 87 11.86 5.07 -25.72
N ARG A 88 12.88 4.65 -24.96
CA ARG A 88 14.22 5.26 -25.01
C ARG A 88 14.77 5.30 -26.45
N ALA A 89 14.73 4.14 -27.13
CA ALA A 89 15.29 3.99 -28.47
C ALA A 89 14.53 4.85 -29.50
N VAL A 90 13.19 4.88 -29.44
CA VAL A 90 12.34 5.66 -30.38
C VAL A 90 12.53 7.16 -30.15
N LEU A 91 12.71 7.61 -28.91
CA LEU A 91 12.98 9.00 -28.57
C LEU A 91 14.41 9.42 -28.91
N GLY A 92 15.31 8.48 -29.21
CA GLY A 92 16.67 8.74 -29.66
C GLY A 92 17.66 9.05 -28.53
N TYR A 93 17.33 8.73 -27.27
CA TYR A 93 18.27 8.88 -26.16
C TYR A 93 19.29 7.72 -26.19
N GLU A 94 20.58 8.06 -26.09
CA GLU A 94 21.66 7.08 -26.00
C GLU A 94 21.60 6.36 -24.64
N ARG A 95 21.45 7.13 -23.57
CA ARG A 95 21.26 6.64 -22.21
C ARG A 95 20.21 7.46 -21.48
N ILE A 96 19.57 6.86 -20.49
CA ILE A 96 18.61 7.50 -19.60
C ILE A 96 19.01 7.33 -18.14
N SER A 97 18.47 8.18 -17.28
CA SER A 97 18.46 7.95 -15.82
C SER A 97 17.06 7.54 -15.37
N LEU A 98 16.99 6.66 -14.39
CA LEU A 98 15.72 6.20 -13.83
C LEU A 98 15.46 6.81 -12.45
N LEU A 99 14.29 7.41 -12.28
CA LEU A 99 13.71 7.71 -10.97
C LEU A 99 12.53 6.76 -10.77
N SER A 100 12.62 5.91 -9.77
CA SER A 100 11.63 4.87 -9.51
C SER A 100 11.19 4.84 -8.05
N GLU A 101 9.96 4.43 -7.83
CA GLU A 101 9.29 4.45 -6.52
C GLU A 101 8.63 3.10 -6.25
N SER A 102 8.75 2.57 -5.02
CA SER A 102 8.04 1.37 -4.57
C SER A 102 8.20 0.19 -5.56
N TYR A 103 7.11 -0.40 -6.04
CA TYR A 103 7.13 -1.45 -7.07
C TYR A 103 7.97 -1.07 -8.31
N GLY A 104 7.97 0.20 -8.71
CA GLY A 104 8.79 0.69 -9.82
C GLY A 104 10.29 0.49 -9.62
N THR A 105 10.77 0.32 -8.39
CA THR A 105 12.18 0.01 -8.10
C THR A 105 12.55 -1.41 -8.57
N ARG A 106 11.61 -2.37 -8.50
CA ARG A 106 11.80 -3.70 -9.09
C ARG A 106 11.90 -3.63 -10.61
N VAL A 107 11.10 -2.79 -11.26
CA VAL A 107 11.20 -2.54 -12.72
C VAL A 107 12.57 -1.95 -13.05
N ALA A 108 13.05 -0.96 -12.27
CA ALA A 108 14.36 -0.34 -12.47
C ALA A 108 15.53 -1.31 -12.25
N MET A 109 15.43 -2.22 -11.27
CA MET A 109 16.40 -3.31 -11.07
C MET A 109 16.49 -4.20 -12.31
N ILE A 110 15.37 -4.73 -12.77
CA ILE A 110 15.32 -5.61 -13.94
C ILE A 110 15.82 -4.86 -15.17
N TYR A 111 15.45 -3.59 -15.34
CA TYR A 111 15.98 -2.75 -16.43
C TYR A 111 17.52 -2.65 -16.34
N SER A 112 18.09 -2.44 -15.16
CA SER A 112 19.53 -2.34 -14.96
C SER A 112 20.28 -3.66 -15.25
N TRP A 113 19.61 -4.79 -15.12
CA TRP A 113 20.16 -6.10 -15.44
C TRP A 113 20.06 -6.44 -16.94
N MET A 114 18.93 -6.08 -17.58
CA MET A 114 18.71 -6.35 -18.99
C MET A 114 19.46 -5.36 -19.89
N TYR A 115 19.48 -4.08 -19.52
CA TYR A 115 19.98 -2.97 -20.35
C TYR A 115 20.96 -2.04 -19.59
N PRO A 116 22.03 -2.55 -18.96
CA PRO A 116 22.94 -1.72 -18.17
C PRO A 116 23.59 -0.60 -18.98
N ASP A 117 23.90 -0.84 -20.26
CA ASP A 117 24.55 0.13 -21.15
C ASP A 117 23.60 1.28 -21.55
N SER A 118 22.29 1.08 -21.44
CA SER A 118 21.27 2.10 -21.69
C SER A 118 21.04 3.04 -20.50
N LEU A 119 21.63 2.73 -19.33
CA LEU A 119 21.48 3.54 -18.14
C LEU A 119 22.69 4.43 -17.88
N HIS A 120 22.39 5.63 -17.35
CA HIS A 120 23.39 6.53 -16.80
C HIS A 120 23.39 6.42 -15.26
N ARG A 121 22.24 6.67 -14.63
CA ARG A 121 22.04 6.59 -13.17
C ARG A 121 20.66 6.03 -12.83
N SER A 122 20.52 5.51 -11.61
CA SER A 122 19.23 5.05 -11.08
C SER A 122 19.04 5.53 -9.65
N ALA A 123 17.97 6.27 -9.38
CA ALA A 123 17.52 6.59 -8.03
C ALA A 123 16.24 5.80 -7.70
N MET A 124 16.26 5.05 -6.61
CA MET A 124 15.22 4.15 -6.17
C MET A 124 14.71 4.57 -4.80
N ILE A 125 13.42 4.94 -4.69
CA ILE A 125 12.78 5.36 -3.44
C ILE A 125 11.81 4.29 -2.98
N GLY A 126 11.94 3.84 -1.72
CA GLY A 126 11.13 2.73 -1.22
C GLY A 126 11.45 1.44 -1.98
N VAL A 127 12.62 0.91 -1.72
CA VAL A 127 13.27 -0.13 -2.54
C VAL A 127 12.68 -1.51 -2.27
N ASN A 128 12.22 -2.20 -3.33
CA ASN A 128 11.62 -3.53 -3.27
C ASN A 128 12.52 -4.58 -3.96
N PRO A 129 13.47 -5.23 -3.25
CA PRO A 129 14.32 -6.27 -3.81
C PRO A 129 13.55 -7.56 -4.16
N PRO A 130 14.14 -8.49 -4.95
CA PRO A 130 13.58 -9.83 -5.17
C PRO A 130 13.22 -10.55 -3.87
N GLY A 131 12.05 -11.20 -3.85
CA GLY A 131 11.51 -11.88 -2.67
C GLY A 131 10.67 -10.99 -1.75
N HIS A 132 10.77 -9.66 -1.84
CA HIS A 132 10.16 -8.72 -0.90
C HIS A 132 8.80 -8.14 -1.35
N PHE A 133 8.17 -8.74 -2.35
CA PHE A 133 6.75 -8.49 -2.63
C PHE A 133 5.84 -9.29 -1.69
N ALA A 134 6.41 -10.24 -0.94
CA ALA A 134 5.81 -10.90 0.20
C ALA A 134 6.25 -10.18 1.49
N TYR A 135 5.31 -9.58 2.20
CA TYR A 135 5.59 -8.92 3.48
C TYR A 135 5.73 -9.97 4.58
N GLU A 136 6.90 -10.07 5.17
CA GLU A 136 7.16 -11.06 6.22
C GLU A 136 6.59 -10.60 7.58
N PRO A 137 5.83 -11.45 8.30
CA PRO A 137 5.19 -11.06 9.56
C PRO A 137 6.17 -10.63 10.65
N ASP A 138 7.33 -11.22 10.73
CA ASP A 138 8.37 -10.89 11.72
C ASP A 138 9.01 -9.52 11.44
N VAL A 139 9.16 -9.14 10.19
CA VAL A 139 9.62 -7.79 9.79
C VAL A 139 8.58 -6.74 10.17
N LEU A 140 7.30 -7.02 9.92
CA LEU A 140 6.21 -6.12 10.30
C LEU A 140 6.11 -5.98 11.83
N ASP A 141 6.25 -7.07 12.57
CA ASP A 141 6.24 -7.07 14.03
C ASP A 141 7.45 -6.30 14.60
N ALA A 142 8.63 -6.38 13.97
CA ALA A 142 9.80 -5.61 14.35
C ALA A 142 9.58 -4.10 14.15
N LEU A 143 8.96 -3.69 13.05
CA LEU A 143 8.59 -2.29 12.79
C LEU A 143 7.56 -1.78 13.81
N ILE A 144 6.52 -2.55 14.12
CA ILE A 144 5.54 -2.19 15.17
C ILE A 144 6.23 -2.06 16.53
N THR A 145 7.19 -2.92 16.85
CA THR A 145 7.97 -2.83 18.09
C THR A 145 8.84 -1.56 18.09
N TYR A 146 9.40 -1.19 16.95
CA TYR A 146 10.15 0.06 16.84
C TYR A 146 9.23 1.28 17.01
N ASP A 147 8.04 1.29 16.43
CA ASP A 147 7.05 2.35 16.67
C ASP A 147 6.58 2.41 18.13
N ALA A 148 6.51 1.26 18.84
CA ALA A 148 6.23 1.24 20.28
C ALA A 148 7.36 1.90 21.08
N ASP A 149 8.61 1.71 20.68
CA ASP A 149 9.75 2.41 21.29
C ASP A 149 9.69 3.93 21.04
N LEU A 150 9.25 4.37 19.85
CA LEU A 150 9.02 5.78 19.55
C LEU A 150 7.86 6.36 20.40
N CYS A 151 6.74 5.64 20.48
CA CYS A 151 5.60 5.99 21.32
C CYS A 151 6.00 6.18 22.80
N SER A 152 6.86 5.30 23.31
CA SER A 152 7.32 5.39 24.72
C SER A 152 8.10 6.67 25.01
N LYS A 153 8.70 7.28 23.99
CA LYS A 153 9.46 8.54 24.05
C LYS A 153 8.63 9.77 23.77
N ASP A 154 7.48 9.59 23.11
CA ASP A 154 6.53 10.67 22.82
C ASP A 154 5.70 11.02 24.06
N SER A 155 5.57 12.33 24.32
CA SER A 155 4.92 12.82 25.55
C SER A 155 3.42 12.60 25.60
N GLU A 156 2.74 12.47 24.45
CA GLU A 156 1.30 12.22 24.36
C GLU A 156 1.02 10.71 24.33
N CYS A 157 1.69 9.98 23.45
CA CYS A 157 1.52 8.54 23.29
C CYS A 157 1.81 7.77 24.59
N SER A 158 2.92 8.07 25.26
CA SER A 158 3.34 7.42 26.51
C SER A 158 2.35 7.62 27.69
N THR A 159 1.45 8.60 27.61
CA THR A 159 0.37 8.73 28.63
C THR A 159 -0.81 7.82 28.38
N ARG A 160 -0.93 7.25 27.19
CA ARG A 160 -2.08 6.44 26.75
C ARG A 160 -1.80 4.93 26.83
N THR A 161 -0.55 4.53 26.77
CA THR A 161 -0.12 3.13 26.91
C THR A 161 1.30 3.05 27.42
N ASP A 162 1.59 1.97 28.14
CA ASP A 162 2.95 1.62 28.55
C ASP A 162 3.69 0.88 27.44
N ASP A 163 2.96 0.23 26.51
CA ASP A 163 3.49 -0.52 25.38
C ASP A 163 2.47 -0.56 24.23
N LEU A 164 2.74 0.18 23.14
CA LEU A 164 1.87 0.25 21.99
C LEU A 164 1.74 -1.09 21.26
N ALA A 165 2.83 -1.85 21.16
CA ALA A 165 2.81 -3.15 20.48
C ALA A 165 1.94 -4.16 21.25
N GLU A 166 2.03 -4.16 22.59
CA GLU A 166 1.18 -5.01 23.43
C GLU A 166 -0.29 -4.56 23.36
N THR A 167 -0.57 -3.25 23.34
CA THR A 167 -1.91 -2.70 23.12
C THR A 167 -2.49 -3.20 21.78
N MET A 168 -1.73 -3.11 20.69
CA MET A 168 -2.17 -3.59 19.38
C MET A 168 -2.44 -5.10 19.40
N ARG A 169 -1.60 -5.89 20.07
CA ARG A 169 -1.78 -7.32 20.24
C ARG A 169 -3.08 -7.64 20.98
N ASN A 170 -3.29 -7.02 22.13
CA ASN A 170 -4.46 -7.22 22.98
C ASN A 170 -5.76 -6.88 22.25
N VAL A 171 -5.79 -5.75 21.57
CA VAL A 171 -6.94 -5.33 20.76
C VAL A 171 -7.19 -6.29 19.61
N SER A 172 -6.15 -6.72 18.88
CA SER A 172 -6.29 -7.66 17.76
C SER A 172 -6.84 -9.01 18.21
N HIS A 173 -6.46 -9.50 19.41
CA HIS A 173 -6.95 -10.76 19.96
C HIS A 173 -8.38 -10.65 20.52
N ASN A 174 -8.77 -9.48 21.04
CA ASN A 174 -10.05 -9.24 21.70
C ASN A 174 -10.98 -8.31 20.91
N LEU A 175 -10.80 -8.21 19.60
CA LEU A 175 -11.58 -7.33 18.73
C LEU A 175 -13.08 -7.67 18.85
N PRO A 176 -13.94 -6.69 19.20
CA PRO A 176 -15.38 -6.92 19.26
C PRO A 176 -15.94 -7.13 17.84
N GLU A 177 -16.97 -7.98 17.72
CA GLU A 177 -17.61 -8.24 16.43
C GLU A 177 -18.37 -7.04 15.87
N HIS A 178 -18.78 -6.10 16.72
CA HIS A 178 -19.60 -4.95 16.33
C HIS A 178 -19.26 -3.71 17.16
N TRP A 179 -19.41 -2.55 16.53
CA TRP A 179 -19.61 -1.28 17.20
C TRP A 179 -21.03 -0.81 16.95
N LEU A 180 -21.88 -0.80 17.97
CA LEU A 180 -23.34 -0.60 17.84
C LEU A 180 -23.95 -1.66 16.87
N LEU A 181 -24.42 -1.21 15.71
CA LEU A 181 -24.96 -2.07 14.64
C LEU A 181 -23.99 -2.24 13.47
N ILE A 182 -22.79 -1.70 13.56
CA ILE A 182 -21.77 -1.77 12.51
C ILE A 182 -20.87 -2.97 12.79
N PRO A 183 -20.79 -3.96 11.89
CA PRO A 183 -19.90 -5.09 12.05
C PRO A 183 -18.45 -4.65 11.91
N ILE A 184 -17.56 -5.32 12.64
CA ILE A 184 -16.12 -5.13 12.57
C ILE A 184 -15.52 -6.43 12.02
N ASP A 185 -15.04 -6.39 10.79
CA ASP A 185 -14.32 -7.48 10.16
C ASP A 185 -12.85 -7.40 10.55
N ARG A 186 -12.34 -8.43 11.24
CA ARG A 186 -10.97 -8.48 11.74
C ARG A 186 -9.95 -8.45 10.60
N GLY A 187 -10.19 -9.18 9.52
CA GLY A 187 -9.31 -9.22 8.36
C GLY A 187 -9.20 -7.85 7.68
N LYS A 188 -10.34 -7.15 7.53
CA LYS A 188 -10.36 -5.79 6.96
C LYS A 188 -9.63 -4.78 7.85
N VAL A 189 -9.82 -4.85 9.17
CA VAL A 189 -9.08 -3.99 10.11
C VAL A 189 -7.57 -4.23 9.97
N ARG A 190 -7.13 -5.49 9.98
CA ARG A 190 -5.70 -5.83 9.81
C ARG A 190 -5.17 -5.35 8.45
N PHE A 191 -5.93 -5.52 7.38
CA PHE A 191 -5.56 -5.09 6.04
C PHE A 191 -5.37 -3.57 5.96
N ILE A 192 -6.34 -2.79 6.44
CA ILE A 192 -6.26 -1.33 6.49
C ILE A 192 -5.14 -0.87 7.43
N THR A 193 -4.96 -1.53 8.57
CA THR A 193 -3.84 -1.27 9.48
C THR A 193 -2.53 -1.35 8.71
N HIS A 194 -2.24 -2.48 8.05
CA HIS A 194 -0.98 -2.67 7.32
C HIS A 194 -0.79 -1.58 6.24
N PHE A 195 -1.83 -1.32 5.45
CA PHE A 195 -1.76 -0.33 4.37
C PHE A 195 -1.51 1.10 4.88
N MET A 196 -2.12 1.47 6.01
CA MET A 196 -1.97 2.81 6.59
C MET A 196 -0.68 2.99 7.40
N LEU A 197 -0.03 1.90 7.80
CA LEU A 197 1.30 1.97 8.42
C LEU A 197 2.40 2.35 7.43
N PHE A 198 2.12 2.38 6.13
CA PHE A 198 3.11 2.81 5.13
C PHE A 198 3.62 4.23 5.35
N ASN A 199 2.82 5.12 5.92
CA ASN A 199 3.19 6.52 6.12
C ASN A 199 2.96 6.95 7.57
N ARG A 200 3.84 7.76 8.10
CA ARG A 200 3.86 8.16 9.52
C ARG A 200 2.57 8.88 9.98
N GLU A 201 1.97 9.75 9.17
CA GLU A 201 0.72 10.44 9.54
C GLU A 201 -0.47 9.48 9.62
N THR A 202 -0.56 8.53 8.67
CA THR A 202 -1.62 7.54 8.68
C THR A 202 -1.38 6.47 9.74
N ALA A 203 -0.12 6.12 10.04
CA ALA A 203 0.26 5.24 11.14
C ALA A 203 -0.19 5.81 12.50
N ALA A 204 0.07 7.10 12.77
CA ALA A 204 -0.41 7.75 14.00
C ALA A 204 -1.94 7.63 14.15
N THR A 205 -2.69 7.79 13.05
CA THR A 205 -4.16 7.65 13.05
C THR A 205 -4.61 6.21 13.34
N VAL A 206 -3.87 5.22 12.86
CA VAL A 206 -4.09 3.80 13.20
C VAL A 206 -3.82 3.55 14.67
N PHE A 207 -2.68 3.98 15.18
CA PHE A 207 -2.34 3.82 16.61
C PHE A 207 -3.38 4.46 17.52
N ASP A 208 -3.88 5.65 17.18
CA ASP A 208 -4.99 6.30 17.89
C ASP A 208 -6.25 5.41 17.96
N ALA A 209 -6.60 4.72 16.87
CA ALA A 209 -7.75 3.82 16.83
C ALA A 209 -7.56 2.58 17.73
N TYR A 210 -6.35 2.00 17.77
CA TYR A 210 -6.03 0.89 18.66
C TYR A 210 -6.01 1.30 20.13
N LEU A 211 -5.40 2.45 20.45
CA LEU A 211 -5.38 3.01 21.81
C LEU A 211 -6.79 3.34 22.31
N ALA A 212 -7.66 3.87 21.46
CA ALA A 212 -9.06 4.10 21.79
C ALA A 212 -9.82 2.79 22.03
N ALA A 213 -9.56 1.77 21.22
CA ALA A 213 -10.21 0.47 21.37
C ALA A 213 -9.81 -0.24 22.66
N GLU A 214 -8.54 -0.19 23.07
CA GLU A 214 -8.07 -0.68 24.37
C GLU A 214 -8.77 0.04 25.52
N ALA A 215 -9.02 1.35 25.39
CA ALA A 215 -9.80 2.13 26.34
C ALA A 215 -11.32 1.86 26.29
N GLY A 216 -11.79 0.90 25.48
CA GLY A 216 -13.19 0.50 25.36
C GLY A 216 -13.99 1.20 24.25
N ASP A 217 -13.35 1.92 23.35
CA ASP A 217 -13.99 2.60 22.21
C ASP A 217 -13.52 2.01 20.87
N PRO A 218 -14.19 0.97 20.33
CA PRO A 218 -13.81 0.34 19.07
C PRO A 218 -14.35 1.08 17.82
N SER A 219 -14.91 2.27 17.99
CA SER A 219 -15.54 3.04 16.88
C SER A 219 -14.58 3.33 15.72
N GLY A 220 -13.29 3.56 16.03
CA GLY A 220 -12.25 3.76 15.04
C GLY A 220 -11.99 2.52 14.20
N LEU A 221 -11.92 1.35 14.82
CA LEU A 221 -11.72 0.08 14.12
C LEU A 221 -12.93 -0.30 13.26
N ALA A 222 -14.15 0.03 13.72
CA ALA A 222 -15.36 -0.14 12.91
C ALA A 222 -15.32 0.74 11.66
N LEU A 223 -14.83 1.98 11.79
CA LEU A 223 -14.66 2.87 10.64
C LEU A 223 -13.57 2.35 9.69
N MET A 224 -12.46 1.81 10.19
CA MET A 224 -11.41 1.18 9.36
C MET A 224 -11.96 -0.02 8.59
N SER A 225 -12.73 -0.89 9.22
CA SER A 225 -13.40 -2.01 8.56
C SER A 225 -14.33 -1.55 7.42
N LEU A 226 -15.08 -0.46 7.62
CA LEU A 226 -15.94 0.12 6.61
C LEU A 226 -15.16 0.84 5.51
N ALA A 227 -14.08 1.54 5.88
CA ALA A 227 -13.20 2.25 4.93
C ALA A 227 -12.56 1.31 3.92
N HIS A 228 -12.23 0.08 4.30
CA HIS A 228 -11.75 -0.96 3.39
C HIS A 228 -12.69 -1.11 2.19
N ASP A 229 -13.99 -1.27 2.41
CA ASP A 229 -14.97 -1.50 1.36
C ASP A 229 -15.18 -0.30 0.43
N ILE A 230 -14.89 0.90 0.92
CA ILE A 230 -15.05 2.16 0.16
C ILE A 230 -13.77 2.50 -0.63
N MET A 231 -12.62 2.34 -0.01
CA MET A 231 -11.36 2.86 -0.56
C MET A 231 -10.66 1.84 -1.47
N LEU A 232 -10.60 0.58 -1.05
CA LEU A 232 -9.71 -0.39 -1.70
C LEU A 232 -10.21 -0.84 -3.08
N PRO A 233 -11.49 -1.20 -3.28
CA PRO A 233 -11.94 -1.83 -4.51
C PRO A 233 -11.79 -0.96 -5.76
N SER A 234 -11.88 0.35 -5.60
CA SER A 234 -11.87 1.32 -6.72
C SER A 234 -10.50 1.96 -6.98
N ASN A 235 -9.53 1.72 -6.10
CA ASN A 235 -8.20 2.36 -6.20
C ASN A 235 -7.11 1.41 -6.72
N VAL A 236 -7.46 0.16 -7.04
CA VAL A 236 -6.51 -0.85 -7.52
C VAL A 236 -6.95 -1.36 -8.89
N THR A 237 -6.05 -1.34 -9.86
CA THR A 237 -6.22 -2.06 -11.13
C THR A 237 -5.86 -3.53 -10.89
N TRP A 238 -6.85 -4.29 -10.41
CA TRP A 238 -6.66 -5.62 -9.85
C TRP A 238 -6.03 -6.64 -10.80
N GLY A 239 -6.30 -6.57 -12.10
CA GLY A 239 -5.69 -7.47 -13.08
C GLY A 239 -4.22 -7.15 -13.30
N ASP A 240 -3.85 -5.88 -13.32
CA ASP A 240 -2.46 -5.46 -13.39
C ASP A 240 -1.69 -5.87 -12.15
N TRP A 241 -2.30 -5.63 -10.98
CA TRP A 241 -1.71 -6.04 -9.71
C TRP A 241 -1.52 -7.56 -9.61
N ALA A 242 -2.49 -8.37 -10.07
CA ALA A 242 -2.36 -9.83 -10.10
C ALA A 242 -1.27 -10.31 -11.10
N ALA A 243 -1.14 -9.64 -12.25
CA ALA A 243 -0.15 -9.99 -13.27
C ALA A 243 1.30 -9.71 -12.82
N LYS A 244 1.50 -8.69 -12.01
CA LYS A 244 2.83 -8.22 -11.59
C LYS A 244 3.14 -8.50 -10.11
N GLY A 245 2.11 -8.49 -9.24
CA GLY A 245 2.28 -8.72 -7.82
C GLY A 245 2.53 -10.17 -7.41
N GLY A 246 2.28 -11.11 -8.31
CA GLY A 246 2.59 -12.52 -8.11
C GLY A 246 4.04 -12.92 -8.40
N ILE A 247 4.93 -11.95 -8.68
CA ILE A 247 6.32 -12.22 -9.07
C ILE A 247 7.12 -13.01 -8.01
N ASP A 248 6.84 -12.77 -6.73
CA ASP A 248 7.52 -13.46 -5.62
C ASP A 248 6.65 -14.58 -5.00
N TYR A 249 5.63 -15.06 -5.72
CA TYR A 249 4.79 -16.16 -5.25
C TYR A 249 5.54 -17.49 -5.35
N ASP A 250 5.76 -18.12 -4.20
CA ASP A 250 6.31 -19.48 -4.10
C ASP A 250 5.17 -20.48 -3.87
N PRO A 251 4.91 -21.39 -4.83
CA PRO A 251 3.86 -22.40 -4.71
C PRO A 251 4.17 -23.49 -3.67
N THR A 252 5.39 -23.55 -3.14
CA THR A 252 5.79 -24.52 -2.10
C THR A 252 5.56 -24.00 -0.69
N ARG A 253 5.28 -22.71 -0.53
CA ARG A 253 5.05 -22.05 0.75
C ARG A 253 3.62 -22.23 1.24
N ASP A 254 3.44 -22.43 2.55
CA ASP A 254 2.12 -22.38 3.19
C ASP A 254 1.72 -20.94 3.54
N TRP A 255 1.25 -20.20 2.53
CA TRP A 255 0.91 -18.79 2.65
C TRP A 255 -0.13 -18.47 3.72
N ILE A 256 -1.08 -19.37 3.95
CA ILE A 256 -2.13 -19.15 4.96
C ILE A 256 -1.54 -19.21 6.36
N LYS A 257 -0.70 -20.20 6.61
CA LYS A 257 -0.08 -20.43 7.91
C LYS A 257 1.07 -19.46 8.18
N ASP A 258 1.96 -19.29 7.20
CA ASP A 258 3.20 -18.53 7.38
C ASP A 258 2.92 -17.02 7.45
N MET A 259 1.87 -16.53 6.74
CA MET A 259 1.47 -15.12 6.80
C MET A 259 0.59 -14.77 8.01
N ASN A 260 0.24 -15.74 8.83
CA ASN A 260 -0.58 -15.54 10.02
C ASN A 260 -0.08 -16.35 11.23
N PRO A 261 1.19 -16.22 11.63
CA PRO A 261 1.72 -16.96 12.77
C PRO A 261 1.02 -16.52 14.07
N PRO A 262 0.76 -17.47 15.01
CA PRO A 262 -0.06 -17.23 16.20
C PRO A 262 0.45 -16.12 17.13
N ASN A 263 1.76 -15.87 17.11
CA ASN A 263 2.41 -14.89 17.99
C ASN A 263 2.66 -13.54 17.30
N SER A 264 2.34 -13.40 16.01
CA SER A 264 2.50 -12.13 15.32
C SER A 264 1.49 -11.09 15.82
N LEU A 265 1.91 -9.83 15.83
CA LEU A 265 1.08 -8.66 16.20
C LEU A 265 -0.01 -8.41 15.14
N LEU A 266 0.40 -8.41 13.89
CA LEU A 266 -0.46 -8.10 12.74
C LEU A 266 -0.59 -9.28 11.78
N GLY A 267 0.40 -10.16 11.69
CA GLY A 267 0.60 -11.04 10.57
C GLY A 267 0.88 -10.25 9.30
N SER A 268 0.73 -10.89 8.15
CA SER A 268 0.83 -10.22 6.86
C SER A 268 -0.48 -10.30 6.08
N PRO A 269 -1.44 -9.41 6.34
CA PRO A 269 -2.78 -9.51 5.75
C PRO A 269 -2.80 -9.36 4.23
N ILE A 270 -1.93 -8.53 3.66
CA ILE A 270 -1.82 -8.32 2.21
C ILE A 270 -1.26 -9.59 1.54
N SER A 271 -0.14 -10.12 2.04
CA SER A 271 0.48 -11.34 1.50
C SER A 271 -0.41 -12.57 1.71
N MET A 272 -1.14 -12.62 2.83
CA MET A 272 -2.11 -13.69 3.09
C MET A 272 -3.28 -13.65 2.12
N LEU A 273 -3.81 -12.46 1.79
CA LEU A 273 -4.91 -12.33 0.83
C LEU A 273 -4.49 -12.88 -0.55
N VAL A 274 -3.32 -12.46 -1.04
CA VAL A 274 -2.86 -12.82 -2.39
C VAL A 274 -2.31 -14.23 -2.45
N GLY A 275 -1.31 -14.50 -1.61
CA GLY A 275 -0.64 -15.80 -1.56
C GLY A 275 -1.58 -16.91 -1.13
N GLY A 276 -2.41 -16.68 -0.11
CA GLY A 276 -3.42 -17.64 0.34
C GLY A 276 -4.50 -17.92 -0.70
N ALA A 277 -4.99 -16.91 -1.40
CA ALA A 277 -5.93 -17.11 -2.52
C ALA A 277 -5.28 -17.92 -3.65
N SER A 278 -4.03 -17.61 -3.99
CA SER A 278 -3.26 -18.34 -5.00
C SER A 278 -2.99 -19.79 -4.58
N GLN A 279 -2.68 -20.03 -3.30
CA GLN A 279 -2.50 -21.37 -2.73
C GLN A 279 -3.78 -22.22 -2.86
N LEU A 280 -4.95 -21.63 -2.63
CA LEU A 280 -6.24 -22.35 -2.64
C LEU A 280 -6.82 -22.56 -4.04
N ARG A 281 -6.56 -21.67 -4.99
CA ARG A 281 -7.21 -21.63 -6.31
C ARG A 281 -6.29 -21.57 -7.52
N GLY A 282 -4.98 -21.60 -7.30
CA GLY A 282 -3.97 -21.27 -8.31
C GLY A 282 -3.79 -19.75 -8.44
N GLY A 283 -2.60 -19.34 -8.85
CA GLY A 283 -2.27 -17.94 -9.07
C GLY A 283 -2.81 -17.40 -10.38
N TRP A 284 -2.44 -16.15 -10.68
CA TRP A 284 -2.73 -15.54 -11.98
C TRP A 284 -2.11 -16.36 -13.11
N PRO A 285 -2.87 -16.72 -14.18
CA PRO A 285 -2.44 -17.70 -15.18
C PRO A 285 -1.49 -17.09 -16.23
N VAL A 286 -0.29 -16.73 -15.81
CA VAL A 286 0.80 -16.25 -16.68
C VAL A 286 2.02 -17.13 -16.52
N ALA A 287 2.89 -17.13 -17.53
CA ALA A 287 4.19 -17.79 -17.42
C ALA A 287 5.03 -17.10 -16.33
N PRO A 288 5.73 -17.86 -15.48
CA PRO A 288 6.68 -17.26 -14.54
C PRO A 288 7.77 -16.52 -15.31
N ILE A 289 8.31 -15.48 -14.70
CA ILE A 289 9.51 -14.82 -15.22
C ILE A 289 10.70 -15.75 -15.07
N PRO A 290 11.79 -15.59 -15.87
CA PRO A 290 13.01 -16.38 -15.74
C PRO A 290 13.59 -16.31 -14.31
N ASP A 291 14.14 -17.45 -13.85
CA ASP A 291 14.64 -17.61 -12.49
C ASP A 291 15.70 -16.57 -12.10
N GLU A 292 16.47 -16.10 -13.07
CA GLU A 292 17.50 -15.08 -12.87
C GLU A 292 16.95 -13.75 -12.34
N PHE A 293 15.66 -13.44 -12.54
CA PHE A 293 15.04 -12.21 -12.04
C PHE A 293 14.40 -12.36 -10.65
N HIS A 294 14.47 -13.55 -10.08
CA HIS A 294 14.04 -13.81 -8.68
C HIS A 294 15.15 -13.57 -7.66
N GLU A 295 16.38 -13.28 -8.13
CA GLU A 295 17.52 -12.96 -7.27
C GLU A 295 18.15 -11.64 -7.67
N ALA A 296 18.70 -10.90 -6.69
CA ALA A 296 19.40 -9.66 -6.95
C ALA A 296 20.72 -9.94 -7.70
N GLN A 297 20.94 -9.23 -8.82
CA GLN A 297 22.10 -9.41 -9.67
C GLN A 297 23.07 -8.23 -9.56
N PRO A 298 24.38 -8.45 -9.74
CA PRO A 298 25.35 -7.38 -9.77
C PRO A 298 25.10 -6.40 -10.92
N THR A 299 25.23 -5.09 -10.63
CA THR A 299 25.23 -4.04 -11.65
C THR A 299 26.27 -2.98 -11.34
N ASN A 300 26.83 -2.36 -12.39
CA ASN A 300 27.77 -1.24 -12.29
C ASN A 300 27.09 0.12 -12.52
N VAL A 301 25.79 0.15 -12.72
CA VAL A 301 25.02 1.41 -12.83
C VAL A 301 25.14 2.18 -11.52
N GLU A 302 25.51 3.48 -11.58
CA GLU A 302 25.49 4.35 -10.41
C GLU A 302 24.06 4.40 -9.83
N THR A 303 23.89 3.92 -8.60
CA THR A 303 22.56 3.71 -8.02
C THR A 303 22.47 4.32 -6.62
N LEU A 304 21.47 5.17 -6.43
CA LEU A 304 21.09 5.74 -5.13
C LEU A 304 19.83 5.04 -4.62
N LEU A 305 19.90 4.46 -3.43
CA LEU A 305 18.75 3.91 -2.69
C LEU A 305 18.30 4.91 -1.62
N VAL A 306 17.02 5.24 -1.58
CA VAL A 306 16.45 6.10 -0.54
C VAL A 306 15.33 5.37 0.16
N SER A 307 15.45 5.18 1.47
CA SER A 307 14.51 4.40 2.29
C SER A 307 14.11 5.16 3.55
N GLY A 308 12.87 4.96 4.00
CA GLY A 308 12.45 5.37 5.35
C GLY A 308 12.75 4.29 6.37
N SER A 309 13.10 4.66 7.62
CA SER A 309 13.39 3.67 8.67
C SER A 309 12.15 3.00 9.27
N ILE A 310 10.95 3.56 9.04
CA ILE A 310 9.65 3.00 9.44
C ILE A 310 8.77 2.70 8.22
N ASP A 311 9.38 2.29 7.12
CA ASP A 311 8.66 1.91 5.91
C ASP A 311 8.15 0.47 6.01
N TYR A 312 6.85 0.29 6.19
CA TYR A 312 6.18 -1.01 6.26
C TYR A 312 5.92 -1.64 4.89
N SER A 313 6.06 -0.87 3.81
CA SER A 313 5.88 -1.38 2.44
C SER A 313 7.17 -1.95 1.87
N THR A 314 8.28 -1.22 2.07
CA THR A 314 9.61 -1.59 1.57
C THR A 314 10.64 -1.31 2.65
N PRO A 315 10.74 -2.19 3.67
CA PRO A 315 11.63 -2.01 4.80
C PRO A 315 13.08 -1.76 4.37
N SER A 316 13.70 -0.72 4.94
CA SER A 316 15.07 -0.30 4.58
C SER A 316 16.10 -1.42 4.75
N GLN A 317 15.86 -2.33 5.69
CA GLN A 317 16.70 -3.50 5.94
C GLN A 317 16.81 -4.40 4.71
N SER A 318 15.70 -4.66 4.01
CA SER A 318 15.70 -5.49 2.80
C SER A 318 16.58 -4.90 1.70
N ALA A 319 16.51 -3.58 1.50
CA ALA A 319 17.39 -2.90 0.55
C ALA A 319 18.87 -3.02 0.96
N THR A 320 19.18 -2.91 2.26
CA THR A 320 20.53 -2.97 2.79
C THR A 320 21.13 -4.38 2.69
N GLU A 321 20.37 -5.39 3.13
CA GLU A 321 20.87 -6.76 3.28
C GLU A 321 20.84 -7.54 1.97
N ASP A 322 19.79 -7.36 1.14
CA ASP A 322 19.54 -8.22 -0.01
C ASP A 322 19.86 -7.57 -1.35
N PHE A 323 20.04 -6.22 -1.41
CA PHE A 323 20.28 -5.56 -2.68
C PHE A 323 21.54 -4.69 -2.72
N LEU A 324 21.82 -3.86 -1.72
CA LEU A 324 22.93 -2.90 -1.74
C LEU A 324 24.28 -3.56 -2.04
N HIS A 325 24.53 -4.76 -1.50
CA HIS A 325 25.79 -5.48 -1.71
C HIS A 325 26.01 -5.95 -3.16
N THR A 326 24.96 -5.98 -4.01
CA THR A 326 25.06 -6.29 -5.44
C THR A 326 25.39 -5.07 -6.31
N LEU A 327 25.29 -3.87 -5.76
CA LEU A 327 25.57 -2.62 -6.46
C LEU A 327 27.04 -2.28 -6.35
N ILE A 328 27.78 -2.29 -7.48
CA ILE A 328 29.22 -1.94 -7.51
C ILE A 328 29.41 -0.46 -7.19
N ASN A 329 28.52 0.40 -7.68
CA ASN A 329 28.50 1.85 -7.48
C ASN A 329 27.17 2.26 -6.82
N GLY A 330 26.84 1.64 -5.68
CA GLY A 330 25.60 1.89 -4.97
C GLY A 330 25.82 2.62 -3.65
N GLU A 331 24.94 3.58 -3.36
CA GLU A 331 24.85 4.24 -2.06
C GLU A 331 23.43 4.19 -1.52
N GLN A 332 23.27 4.15 -0.20
CA GLN A 332 21.96 4.14 0.45
C GLN A 332 21.85 5.26 1.48
N VAL A 333 20.75 6.02 1.38
CA VAL A 333 20.33 7.00 2.38
C VAL A 333 19.09 6.43 3.10
N ILE A 334 19.19 6.28 4.43
CA ILE A 334 18.05 5.86 5.28
C ILE A 334 17.60 7.08 6.08
N LEU A 335 16.38 7.54 5.79
CA LEU A 335 15.78 8.70 6.45
C LEU A 335 15.10 8.25 7.76
N SER A 336 15.62 8.76 8.87
CA SER A 336 15.13 8.39 10.22
C SER A 336 13.69 8.81 10.42
N GLU A 337 12.86 7.83 10.82
CA GLU A 337 11.42 7.98 11.09
C GLU A 337 10.60 8.50 9.90
N PHE A 338 11.07 8.25 8.69
CA PHE A 338 10.27 8.36 7.48
C PHE A 338 9.64 7.00 7.15
N GLY A 339 8.40 7.00 6.69
CA GLY A 339 7.72 5.84 6.13
C GLY A 339 8.00 5.67 4.64
N HIS A 340 6.98 5.24 3.89
CA HIS A 340 7.10 4.95 2.47
C HIS A 340 7.25 6.22 1.61
N VAL A 341 7.28 6.05 0.32
CA VAL A 341 7.51 7.04 -0.74
C VAL A 341 6.88 8.42 -0.49
N SER A 342 5.62 8.49 -0.04
CA SER A 342 4.95 9.77 0.20
C SER A 342 5.58 10.58 1.33
N ASP A 343 6.11 9.93 2.35
CA ASP A 343 6.85 10.60 3.41
C ASP A 343 8.20 11.12 2.87
N VAL A 344 8.94 10.27 2.16
CA VAL A 344 10.24 10.63 1.56
C VAL A 344 10.12 11.85 0.64
N LEU A 345 9.08 11.87 -0.21
CA LEU A 345 8.89 12.96 -1.17
C LEU A 345 8.19 14.19 -0.58
N GLY A 346 7.43 14.03 0.51
CA GLY A 346 6.51 15.05 1.00
C GLY A 346 6.98 15.82 2.22
N PHE A 347 7.68 15.17 3.16
CA PHE A 347 8.00 15.76 4.45
C PHE A 347 9.06 16.87 4.37
N GLN A 348 10.12 16.67 3.58
CA GLN A 348 11.20 17.63 3.40
C GLN A 348 11.48 17.82 1.91
N PRO A 349 10.56 18.45 1.16
CA PRO A 349 10.57 18.47 -0.30
C PRO A 349 11.81 19.17 -0.90
N GLU A 350 12.39 20.16 -0.22
CA GLU A 350 13.60 20.80 -0.71
C GLU A 350 14.85 19.94 -0.46
N ALA A 351 14.88 19.13 0.61
CA ALA A 351 15.97 18.21 0.88
C ALA A 351 16.01 17.04 -0.12
N ILE A 352 14.87 16.39 -0.37
CA ILE A 352 14.80 15.31 -1.36
C ILE A 352 15.05 15.82 -2.78
N LYS A 353 14.57 17.01 -3.12
CA LYS A 353 14.87 17.65 -4.41
C LYS A 353 16.38 17.88 -4.57
N HIS A 354 17.05 18.41 -3.54
CA HIS A 354 18.48 18.64 -3.55
C HIS A 354 19.24 17.33 -3.74
N LEU A 355 18.95 16.31 -2.93
CA LEU A 355 19.57 15.00 -3.02
C LEU A 355 19.46 14.41 -4.43
N LEU A 356 18.25 14.37 -4.99
CA LEU A 356 18.02 13.77 -6.31
C LEU A 356 18.63 14.59 -7.45
N ALA A 357 18.54 15.94 -7.41
CA ALA A 357 19.13 16.78 -8.43
C ALA A 357 20.67 16.67 -8.41
N THR A 358 21.31 16.73 -7.24
CA THR A 358 22.75 16.56 -7.10
C THR A 358 23.20 15.19 -7.62
N PHE A 359 22.49 14.13 -7.24
CA PHE A 359 22.79 12.78 -7.71
C PHE A 359 22.67 12.65 -9.23
N PHE A 360 21.57 13.14 -9.84
CA PHE A 360 21.40 13.03 -11.29
C PHE A 360 22.36 13.92 -12.09
N ASP A 361 22.72 15.09 -11.57
CA ASP A 361 23.63 16.03 -12.25
C ASP A 361 25.10 15.57 -12.13
N THR A 362 25.54 15.14 -10.94
CA THR A 362 26.97 14.93 -10.63
C THR A 362 27.34 13.51 -10.24
N GLY A 363 26.41 12.70 -9.76
CA GLY A 363 26.64 11.40 -9.12
C GLY A 363 26.95 11.50 -7.62
N GLU A 364 27.01 12.70 -7.06
CA GLU A 364 27.24 12.89 -5.61
C GLU A 364 25.95 12.70 -4.83
N VAL A 365 26.05 12.01 -3.69
CA VAL A 365 24.95 11.81 -2.73
C VAL A 365 25.09 12.85 -1.62
N ASP A 366 24.23 13.87 -1.65
CA ASP A 366 24.22 14.96 -0.67
C ASP A 366 22.87 15.00 0.07
N ASP A 367 22.83 14.38 1.23
CA ASP A 367 21.68 14.34 2.15
C ASP A 367 21.73 15.43 3.24
N SER A 368 22.69 16.37 3.17
CA SER A 368 22.98 17.36 4.21
C SER A 368 21.83 18.31 4.54
N LEU A 369 20.85 18.44 3.64
CA LEU A 369 19.67 19.29 3.89
C LEU A 369 18.57 18.57 4.68
N PHE A 370 18.64 17.24 4.86
CA PHE A 370 17.69 16.56 5.72
C PHE A 370 17.95 16.88 7.19
N THR A 371 16.88 17.17 7.90
CA THR A 371 16.90 17.41 9.35
C THR A 371 16.06 16.37 10.06
N TYR A 372 16.54 15.88 11.20
CA TYR A 372 15.76 14.94 12.00
C TYR A 372 14.47 15.59 12.51
N GLN A 373 13.36 14.91 12.28
CA GLN A 373 12.02 15.27 12.78
C GLN A 373 11.36 14.02 13.34
N PRO A 374 11.13 13.96 14.67
CA PRO A 374 10.54 12.79 15.30
C PRO A 374 9.13 12.52 14.75
N MET A 375 8.72 11.26 14.81
CA MET A 375 7.33 10.88 14.52
C MET A 375 6.40 11.60 15.51
N ASP A 376 5.34 12.19 14.96
CA ASP A 376 4.28 12.84 15.75
C ASP A 376 3.11 11.88 15.92
N PHE A 377 2.83 11.48 17.18
CA PHE A 377 1.69 10.62 17.52
C PHE A 377 0.41 11.42 17.79
N HIS A 378 0.48 12.75 17.72
CA HIS A 378 -0.70 13.60 17.89
C HIS A 378 -1.66 13.47 16.71
N VAL A 379 -2.91 13.12 16.99
CA VAL A 379 -3.95 12.99 15.97
C VAL A 379 -5.08 13.97 16.27
N GLY A 380 -5.17 15.04 15.47
CA GLY A 380 -6.21 16.06 15.66
C GLY A 380 -7.63 15.54 15.40
N LEU A 381 -7.80 14.72 14.35
CA LEU A 381 -9.10 14.13 13.96
C LEU A 381 -8.92 12.64 13.62
N GLY A 382 -8.82 11.81 14.65
CA GLY A 382 -8.65 10.37 14.49
C GLY A 382 -9.93 9.62 14.10
N PHE A 383 -9.78 8.36 13.71
CA PHE A 383 -10.89 7.48 13.31
C PHE A 383 -12.01 7.38 14.35
N PRO A 384 -11.74 7.28 15.67
CA PRO A 384 -12.81 7.24 16.68
C PRO A 384 -13.66 8.51 16.68
N THR A 385 -13.04 9.67 16.49
CA THR A 385 -13.73 10.96 16.42
C THR A 385 -14.57 11.09 15.16
N ILE A 386 -14.00 10.71 14.00
CA ILE A 386 -14.70 10.72 12.71
C ILE A 386 -15.91 9.79 12.76
N ALA A 387 -15.77 8.58 13.29
CA ALA A 387 -16.85 7.61 13.40
C ALA A 387 -18.04 8.16 14.22
N LYS A 388 -17.75 8.81 15.35
CA LYS A 388 -18.79 9.41 16.21
C LYS A 388 -19.46 10.61 15.53
N ILE A 389 -18.71 11.47 14.86
CA ILE A 389 -19.26 12.60 14.10
C ILE A 389 -20.17 12.06 12.99
N ALA A 390 -19.73 11.07 12.22
CA ALA A 390 -20.53 10.44 11.17
C ALA A 390 -21.83 9.85 11.74
N LEU A 391 -21.76 9.15 12.88
CA LEU A 391 -22.94 8.62 13.57
C LEU A 391 -23.92 9.72 13.94
N VAL A 392 -23.47 10.83 14.52
CA VAL A 392 -24.33 11.97 14.88
C VAL A 392 -25.00 12.54 13.64
N VAL A 393 -24.27 12.72 12.55
CA VAL A 393 -24.83 13.22 11.27
C VAL A 393 -25.90 12.26 10.74
N VAL A 394 -25.67 10.97 10.74
CA VAL A 394 -26.65 9.97 10.30
C VAL A 394 -27.93 10.04 11.16
N ILE A 395 -27.78 10.11 12.48
CA ILE A 395 -28.93 10.25 13.40
C ILE A 395 -29.73 11.52 13.08
N LEU A 396 -29.08 12.66 12.89
CA LEU A 396 -29.74 13.92 12.56
C LEU A 396 -30.49 13.84 11.22
N VAL A 397 -29.91 13.20 10.20
CA VAL A 397 -30.57 12.96 8.91
C VAL A 397 -31.81 12.09 9.08
N ILE A 398 -31.71 10.97 9.82
CA ILE A 398 -32.86 10.09 10.08
C ILE A 398 -33.97 10.83 10.82
N VAL A 399 -33.63 11.58 11.87
CA VAL A 399 -34.62 12.37 12.63
C VAL A 399 -35.27 13.40 11.72
N GLY A 400 -34.50 14.11 10.90
CA GLY A 400 -35.02 15.07 9.91
C GLY A 400 -35.99 14.45 8.92
N LEU A 401 -35.65 13.27 8.38
CA LEU A 401 -36.52 12.51 7.48
C LEU A 401 -37.85 12.10 8.16
N VAL A 402 -37.75 11.56 9.38
CA VAL A 402 -38.94 11.17 10.17
C VAL A 402 -39.85 12.36 10.43
N VAL A 403 -39.28 13.50 10.81
CA VAL A 403 -40.04 14.73 11.02
C VAL A 403 -40.72 15.21 9.73
N MET A 404 -39.97 15.20 8.62
CA MET A 404 -40.52 15.59 7.30
C MET A 404 -41.67 14.66 6.87
N ILE A 405 -41.49 13.34 7.00
CA ILE A 405 -42.57 12.38 6.70
C ILE A 405 -43.80 12.62 7.56
N ARG A 406 -43.64 12.89 8.87
CA ARG A 406 -44.76 13.19 9.76
C ARG A 406 -45.49 14.46 9.34
N ILE A 407 -44.78 15.51 8.92
CA ILE A 407 -45.35 16.74 8.42
C ILE A 407 -46.18 16.50 7.14
N VAL A 408 -45.60 15.77 6.17
CA VAL A 408 -46.26 15.43 4.90
C VAL A 408 -47.55 14.61 5.15
N VAL A 409 -47.48 13.59 5.98
CA VAL A 409 -48.62 12.74 6.34
C VAL A 409 -49.71 13.56 7.04
N ARG A 410 -49.35 14.45 7.99
CA ARG A 410 -50.32 15.34 8.65
C ARG A 410 -50.99 16.30 7.66
N ARG A 411 -50.23 16.87 6.72
CA ARG A 411 -50.80 17.76 5.66
C ARG A 411 -51.74 17.01 4.73
N ALA A 412 -51.38 15.78 4.31
CA ALA A 412 -52.21 14.94 3.46
C ALA A 412 -53.53 14.54 4.16
N ARG A 413 -53.47 14.16 5.45
CA ARG A 413 -54.68 13.89 6.25
C ARG A 413 -55.61 15.10 6.40
N LYS A 414 -55.06 16.31 6.63
CA LYS A 414 -55.85 17.52 6.70
C LYS A 414 -56.53 17.83 5.36
N ARG A 415 -55.84 17.70 4.22
CA ARG A 415 -56.43 17.89 2.88
C ARG A 415 -57.59 16.95 2.59
N LYS A 416 -57.45 15.65 2.95
CA LYS A 416 -58.55 14.67 2.81
C LYS A 416 -59.77 14.99 3.70
N ALA A 417 -59.55 15.50 4.91
CA ALA A 417 -60.64 15.88 5.78
C ALA A 417 -61.40 17.12 5.25
N THR A 418 -60.73 18.05 4.57
CA THR A 418 -61.39 19.27 3.97
C THR A 418 -62.08 18.97 2.63
N GLN A 419 -61.81 17.83 1.96
CA GLN A 419 -62.50 17.41 0.73
C GLN A 419 -63.77 16.61 0.99
N ASN A 420 -63.95 16.12 2.20
CA ASN A 420 -65.12 15.31 2.61
C ASN A 420 -66.15 16.10 3.43
N THR A 421 -65.94 17.40 3.62
CA THR A 421 -66.90 18.38 4.12
C THR A 421 -67.32 19.32 2.99
#